data_438dbe754e27c10969f3bfffcea196a9
#
_entry.id   438dbe754e27c10969f3bfffcea196a9
#
_cell.length_a   1.000
_cell.length_b   1.000
_cell.length_c   1.000
_cell.angle_alpha   90.00
_cell.angle_beta   90.00
_cell.angle_gamma   90.00
#
_symmetry.space_group_name_H-M   'P 1'
#
loop_
_entity.id
_entity.type
_entity.pdbx_description
1 polymer ?
#
loop_
_entity_poly.entity_id
_entity_poly.type
_entity_poly.pdbx_seq_one_letter_code
_entity_poly.pdbx_strand_id
1 'polypeptide(L)'
;MGKVLGDNPDISVLIEGHTDDDAFTASGPIADNWDLSTKRATAIVAILSENRKINKQNLTAAGRGEFSPLGSNDTADGKAKNRRIEIILTPRLDEIAEMLNEIN
;
A
#
# COMPACT_ATOMS: atom_id res chain seq x y z
N MET A 1 5.96 6.83 9.71
CA MET A 1 4.77 5.96 9.43
C MET A 1 4.30 5.20 10.66
N GLY A 2 5.13 4.33 11.24
CA GLY A 2 4.70 3.51 12.37
C GLY A 2 4.23 4.30 13.58
N LYS A 3 4.85 5.45 13.87
CA LYS A 3 4.45 6.31 14.97
C LYS A 3 3.05 6.91 14.75
N VAL A 4 2.81 7.43 13.54
CA VAL A 4 1.50 8.03 13.20
C VAL A 4 0.40 6.99 13.31
N LEU A 5 0.59 5.80 12.75
CA LEU A 5 -0.40 4.73 12.81
C LEU A 5 -0.59 4.20 14.23
N GLY A 6 0.48 4.12 15.03
CA GLY A 6 0.40 3.73 16.43
C GLY A 6 -0.39 4.70 17.29
N ASP A 7 -0.30 6.02 16.98
CA ASP A 7 -1.03 7.08 17.67
C ASP A 7 -2.50 7.16 17.20
N ASN A 8 -2.84 6.54 16.06
CA ASN A 8 -4.18 6.57 15.48
C ASN A 8 -4.63 5.14 15.11
N PRO A 9 -4.87 4.27 16.11
CA PRO A 9 -5.13 2.85 15.88
C PRO A 9 -6.45 2.55 15.16
N ASP A 10 -7.32 3.52 15.02
CA ASP A 10 -8.64 3.35 14.37
C ASP A 10 -8.63 3.68 12.88
N ILE A 11 -7.51 4.17 12.35
CA ILE A 11 -7.38 4.44 10.91
C ILE A 11 -7.17 3.12 10.16
N SER A 12 -7.96 2.89 9.11
CA SER A 12 -7.75 1.77 8.20
C SER A 12 -6.62 2.10 7.23
N VAL A 13 -5.74 1.13 7.03
CA VAL A 13 -4.53 1.28 6.21
C VAL A 13 -4.54 0.24 5.12
N LEU A 14 -4.52 0.68 3.87
CA LEU A 14 -4.33 -0.17 2.70
C LEU A 14 -2.92 0.03 2.17
N ILE A 15 -2.16 -1.04 2.09
CA ILE A 15 -0.82 -1.04 1.50
C ILE A 15 -0.94 -1.65 0.11
N GLU A 16 -0.70 -0.85 -0.92
CA GLU A 16 -0.77 -1.30 -2.32
C GLU A 16 0.62 -1.37 -2.94
N GLY A 17 0.98 -2.54 -3.46
CA GLY A 17 2.18 -2.72 -4.27
C GLY A 17 1.88 -2.52 -5.75
N HIS A 18 2.83 -1.91 -6.46
CA HIS A 18 2.73 -1.65 -7.90
C HIS A 18 4.05 -2.02 -8.58
N THR A 19 3.96 -2.45 -9.83
CA THR A 19 5.13 -2.75 -10.67
C THR A 19 5.11 -1.90 -11.94
N ASP A 20 6.22 -1.91 -12.69
CA ASP A 20 6.21 -1.48 -14.08
C ASP A 20 5.67 -2.61 -14.96
N ASP A 21 5.71 -2.43 -16.29
CA ASP A 21 5.19 -3.41 -17.24
C ASP A 21 6.24 -4.43 -17.71
N ASP A 22 7.46 -4.39 -17.17
CA ASP A 22 8.43 -5.44 -17.47
C ASP A 22 7.92 -6.77 -16.95
N ALA A 23 7.85 -7.77 -17.82
CA ALA A 23 7.37 -9.09 -17.43
C ALA A 23 8.31 -9.68 -16.38
N PHE A 24 7.74 -10.02 -15.22
CA PHE A 24 8.48 -10.73 -14.20
C PHE A 24 8.59 -12.19 -14.61
N THR A 25 9.83 -12.65 -14.80
CA THR A 25 10.09 -14.06 -15.10
C THR A 25 9.95 -14.86 -13.80
N ALA A 26 9.07 -15.85 -13.79
CA ALA A 26 8.83 -16.68 -12.62
C ALA A 26 10.14 -17.26 -12.09
N SER A 27 10.42 -17.02 -10.80
CA SER A 27 11.60 -17.52 -10.10
C SER A 27 11.23 -17.76 -8.65
N GLY A 28 11.38 -19.01 -8.21
CA GLY A 28 11.02 -19.39 -6.85
C GLY A 28 9.53 -19.17 -6.58
N PRO A 29 9.18 -18.54 -5.43
CA PRO A 29 7.78 -18.39 -5.01
C PRO A 29 7.03 -17.26 -5.71
N ILE A 30 7.66 -16.45 -6.54
CA ILE A 30 7.02 -15.30 -7.22
C ILE A 30 6.74 -15.69 -8.66
N ALA A 31 5.44 -15.65 -9.06
CA ALA A 31 5.00 -16.12 -10.37
C ALA A 31 4.93 -15.01 -11.43
N ASP A 32 4.44 -13.82 -11.08
CA ASP A 32 4.19 -12.73 -12.03
C ASP A 32 4.18 -11.35 -11.33
N ASN A 33 3.83 -10.30 -12.06
CA ASN A 33 3.76 -8.95 -11.49
C ASN A 33 2.64 -8.79 -10.47
N TRP A 34 1.54 -9.53 -10.61
CA TRP A 34 0.50 -9.57 -9.58
C TRP A 34 1.07 -10.09 -8.26
N ASP A 35 1.75 -11.20 -8.33
CA ASP A 35 2.34 -11.84 -7.16
C ASP A 35 3.47 -10.97 -6.58
N LEU A 36 4.32 -10.41 -7.43
CA LEU A 36 5.40 -9.52 -7.00
C LEU A 36 4.86 -8.31 -6.23
N SER A 37 3.86 -7.63 -6.79
CA SER A 37 3.26 -6.45 -6.17
C SER A 37 2.59 -6.79 -4.83
N THR A 38 1.91 -7.91 -4.77
CA THR A 38 1.26 -8.37 -3.53
C THR A 38 2.29 -8.72 -2.46
N LYS A 39 3.37 -9.40 -2.81
CA LYS A 39 4.42 -9.76 -1.85
C LYS A 39 5.17 -8.55 -1.33
N ARG A 40 5.37 -7.54 -2.15
CA ARG A 40 5.95 -6.26 -1.70
C ARG A 40 5.04 -5.58 -0.68
N ALA A 41 3.74 -5.58 -0.93
CA ALA A 41 2.77 -5.00 0.00
C ALA A 41 2.74 -5.78 1.32
N THR A 42 2.73 -7.12 1.28
CA THR A 42 2.73 -7.94 2.50
C THR A 42 4.02 -7.78 3.29
N ALA A 43 5.16 -7.56 2.63
CA ALA A 43 6.42 -7.28 3.33
C ALA A 43 6.33 -5.99 4.17
N ILE A 44 5.71 -4.96 3.64
CA ILE A 44 5.48 -3.71 4.39
C ILE A 44 4.52 -3.94 5.56
N VAL A 45 3.45 -4.68 5.35
CA VAL A 45 2.52 -5.04 6.42
C VAL A 45 3.25 -5.79 7.53
N ALA A 46 4.15 -6.71 7.20
CA ALA A 46 4.94 -7.44 8.19
C ALA A 46 5.79 -6.49 9.05
N ILE A 47 6.43 -5.50 8.42
CA ILE A 47 7.22 -4.50 9.13
C ILE A 47 6.33 -3.66 10.07
N LEU A 48 5.20 -3.18 9.59
CA LEU A 48 4.26 -2.39 10.40
C LEU A 48 3.69 -3.21 11.56
N SER A 49 3.49 -4.50 11.35
CA SER A 49 2.93 -5.41 12.36
C SER A 49 3.88 -5.67 13.54
N GLU A 50 5.15 -5.34 13.41
CA GLU A 50 6.11 -5.40 14.52
C GLU A 50 5.84 -4.33 15.57
N ASN A 51 5.18 -3.24 15.21
CA ASN A 51 4.77 -2.20 16.13
C ASN A 51 3.48 -2.62 16.83
N ARG A 52 3.56 -2.90 18.15
CA ARG A 52 2.42 -3.37 18.94
C ARG A 52 1.28 -2.36 19.07
N LYS A 53 1.56 -1.07 18.84
CA LYS A 53 0.55 -0.01 18.92
C LYS A 53 -0.34 0.03 17.68
N ILE A 54 0.11 -0.58 16.57
CA ILE A 54 -0.67 -0.63 15.34
C ILE A 54 -1.71 -1.75 15.44
N ASN A 55 -2.96 -1.40 15.17
CA ASN A 55 -4.05 -2.38 15.16
C ASN A 55 -4.01 -3.17 13.85
N LYS A 56 -3.60 -4.43 13.92
CA LYS A 56 -3.46 -5.30 12.76
C LYS A 56 -4.78 -5.55 12.03
N GLN A 57 -5.91 -5.43 12.72
CA GLN A 57 -7.23 -5.60 12.10
C GLN A 57 -7.53 -4.52 11.06
N ASN A 58 -6.82 -3.40 11.11
CA ASN A 58 -7.00 -2.29 10.19
C ASN A 58 -5.98 -2.29 9.04
N LEU A 59 -5.10 -3.29 8.97
CA LEU A 59 -4.10 -3.39 7.92
C LEU A 59 -4.61 -4.29 6.79
N THR A 60 -4.46 -3.83 5.56
CA THR A 60 -4.78 -4.61 4.36
C THR A 60 -3.63 -4.49 3.38
N ALA A 61 -3.25 -5.60 2.76
CA ALA A 61 -2.26 -5.64 1.70
C ALA A 61 -2.94 -5.96 0.38
N ALA A 62 -2.54 -5.26 -0.69
CA ALA A 62 -3.06 -5.49 -2.02
C ALA A 62 -1.97 -5.35 -3.07
N GLY A 63 -2.07 -6.12 -4.14
CA GLY A 63 -1.21 -5.99 -5.31
C GLY A 63 -2.01 -5.50 -6.51
N ARG A 64 -1.50 -4.49 -7.19
CA ARG A 64 -2.13 -3.92 -8.38
C ARG A 64 -1.40 -4.33 -9.67
N GLY A 65 -0.29 -5.05 -9.57
CA GLY A 65 0.52 -5.42 -10.72
C GLY A 65 1.01 -4.20 -11.48
N GLU A 66 0.99 -4.28 -12.81
CA GLU A 66 1.40 -3.21 -13.71
C GLU A 66 0.25 -2.29 -14.16
N PHE A 67 -0.96 -2.53 -13.68
CA PHE A 67 -2.20 -2.02 -14.27
C PHE A 67 -2.66 -0.66 -13.74
N SER A 68 -1.89 -0.02 -12.88
CA SER A 68 -2.19 1.32 -12.35
C SER A 68 -0.95 2.22 -12.43
N PRO A 69 -0.47 2.50 -13.65
CA PRO A 69 0.78 3.27 -13.82
C PRO A 69 0.58 4.75 -13.47
N LEU A 70 1.61 5.36 -12.87
CA LEU A 70 1.72 6.80 -12.67
C LEU A 70 2.47 7.48 -13.80
N GLY A 71 3.46 6.78 -14.37
CA GLY A 71 4.29 7.31 -15.43
C GLY A 71 4.29 6.41 -16.65
N SER A 72 4.97 6.86 -17.70
CA SER A 72 5.09 6.08 -18.93
C SER A 72 6.01 4.87 -18.71
N ASN A 73 5.56 3.69 -19.14
CA ASN A 73 6.42 2.50 -19.18
C ASN A 73 7.39 2.50 -20.36
N ASP A 74 7.34 3.54 -21.22
CA ASP A 74 8.26 3.69 -22.34
C ASP A 74 9.59 4.32 -21.95
N THR A 75 9.68 4.87 -20.73
CA THR A 75 10.90 5.52 -20.23
C THR A 75 11.35 4.88 -18.92
N ALA A 76 12.66 4.95 -18.66
CA ALA A 76 13.24 4.45 -17.42
C ALA A 76 12.68 5.19 -16.20
N ASP A 77 12.51 6.51 -16.30
CA ASP A 77 11.97 7.34 -15.22
C ASP A 77 10.51 6.99 -14.93
N GLY A 78 9.70 6.79 -15.96
CA GLY A 78 8.31 6.40 -15.83
C GLY A 78 8.18 5.03 -15.18
N LYS A 79 8.98 4.05 -15.62
CA LYS A 79 9.01 2.72 -14.99
C LYS A 79 9.40 2.80 -13.52
N ALA A 80 10.37 3.63 -13.17
CA ALA A 80 10.79 3.80 -11.78
C ALA A 80 9.65 4.33 -10.91
N LYS A 81 8.86 5.27 -11.43
CA LYS A 81 7.68 5.79 -10.72
C LYS A 81 6.60 4.72 -10.54
N ASN A 82 6.49 3.79 -11.47
CA ASN A 82 5.49 2.72 -11.41
C ASN A 82 5.86 1.64 -10.38
N ARG A 83 7.13 1.41 -10.14
CA ARG A 83 7.62 0.50 -9.10
C ARG A 83 7.53 1.17 -7.74
N ARG A 84 6.37 1.08 -7.10
CA ARG A 84 6.10 1.82 -5.86
C ARG A 84 5.22 1.04 -4.89
N ILE A 85 5.22 1.52 -3.65
CA ILE A 85 4.23 1.18 -2.63
C ILE A 85 3.40 2.42 -2.36
N GLU A 86 2.09 2.30 -2.41
CA GLU A 86 1.17 3.34 -1.99
C GLU A 86 0.54 2.97 -0.66
N ILE A 87 0.45 3.94 0.23
CA ILE A 87 -0.14 3.74 1.55
C ILE A 87 -1.35 4.65 1.63
N ILE A 88 -2.52 4.03 1.71
CA ILE A 88 -3.80 4.72 1.66
C ILE A 88 -4.43 4.66 3.05
N LEU A 89 -4.60 5.82 3.67
CA LEU A 89 -5.18 5.94 5.00
C LEU A 89 -6.64 6.34 4.88
N THR A 90 -7.51 5.58 5.54
CA THR A 90 -8.95 5.86 5.55
C THR A 90 -9.41 6.04 6.99
N PRO A 91 -9.82 7.26 7.39
CA PRO A 91 -10.40 7.48 8.70
C PRO A 91 -11.72 6.72 8.85
N ARG A 92 -12.11 6.45 10.10
CA ARG A 92 -13.41 5.84 10.38
C ARG A 92 -14.52 6.83 10.05
N LEU A 93 -15.72 6.30 9.79
CA LEU A 93 -16.89 7.12 9.43
C LEU A 93 -17.27 8.12 10.53
N ASP A 94 -17.15 7.75 11.80
CA ASP A 94 -17.42 8.64 12.91
C ASP A 94 -16.41 9.80 12.98
N GLU A 95 -15.15 9.55 12.68
CA GLU A 95 -14.12 10.58 12.58
C GLU A 95 -14.38 11.52 11.41
N ILE A 96 -14.78 10.97 10.26
CA ILE A 96 -15.17 11.77 9.10
C ILE A 96 -16.35 12.69 9.44
N ALA A 97 -17.36 12.17 10.15
CA ALA A 97 -18.51 12.94 10.57
C ALA A 97 -18.11 14.09 11.51
N GLU A 98 -17.18 13.84 12.44
CA GLU A 98 -16.64 14.87 13.33
C GLU A 98 -15.89 15.96 12.54
N MET A 99 -15.08 15.55 11.58
CA MET A 99 -14.35 16.48 10.71
C MET A 99 -15.29 17.37 9.91
N LEU A 100 -16.38 16.81 9.37
CA LEU A 100 -17.39 17.57 8.64
C LEU A 100 -18.12 18.56 9.55
N ASN A 101 -18.38 18.20 10.79
CA ASN A 101 -19.00 19.08 11.76
C ASN A 101 -18.09 20.26 12.14
N GLU A 102 -16.78 20.04 12.18
CA GLU A 102 -15.80 21.10 12.46
C GLU A 102 -15.73 22.14 11.34
N ILE A 103 -16.01 21.73 10.11
CA ILE A 103 -16.00 22.62 8.92
C ILE A 103 -17.23 23.52 8.91
N ASN A 104 -18.33 23.04 9.46
CA ASN A 104 -19.60 23.76 9.53
C ASN A 104 -19.68 24.63 10.78
#